data_170deb48897086c8d19902aac926142c
#
_entry.id   170deb48897086c8d19902aac926142c
#
_cell.length_a   1.000
_cell.length_b   1.000
_cell.length_c   1.000
_cell.angle_alpha   90.00
_cell.angle_beta   90.00
_cell.angle_gamma   90.00
#
_symmetry.space_group_name_H-M   'P 1'
#
loop_
_entity.id
_entity.type
_entity.pdbx_description
1 polymer ?
#
loop_
_entity_poly.entity_id
_entity_poly.type
_entity_poly.pdbx_seq_one_letter_code
_entity_poly.pdbx_strand_id
1 'polypeptide(L)'
;MLAMAKKNNKPKMVSLFSGCGGLDLGFERAGFEIVFANDFDKDAQAVYRLNIGEIDGRDIHTISETEIPDCDILTAGFPCQPFSNAGNRKGVHDSRGMLYKECIRIISEKMPKVVVFENVKGLLSTKYIDGRNLPDVIIDDLSNMNGVGYNVQHRLLNASDYGVPQNRQRVVFVGIRKDIAKEFIFPVEQPKDKLTLKYVLDIPSDVPNQVAWGLSPQQIEMIEYIPEGGSWKDVPYEHLAPRFKKIRDNMKKYHSPNFYRRFSRDEICGTITASAQPENCGIIHPTENRRYTIREVARIQTFPDSFLFIDDTQKNITAMYKVIGNAVPANLAYAVAKAIMEQIFRGE
;
A
#
# COMPACT_ATOMS: atom_id res chain seq x y z
N MET A 1 5.80 -49.91 7.02
CA MET A 1 4.84 -48.79 7.10
C MET A 1 5.53 -47.55 6.58
N LEU A 2 5.29 -47.19 5.32
CA LEU A 2 5.79 -45.97 4.74
C LEU A 2 4.93 -44.82 5.33
N ALA A 3 5.58 -43.93 6.07
CA ALA A 3 4.98 -42.67 6.47
C ALA A 3 4.67 -41.88 5.21
N MET A 4 3.38 -41.73 4.87
CA MET A 4 2.93 -40.78 3.85
C MET A 4 3.40 -39.40 4.29
N ALA A 5 4.36 -38.84 3.55
CA ALA A 5 4.72 -37.44 3.70
C ALA A 5 3.44 -36.61 3.56
N LYS A 6 3.02 -35.94 4.64
CA LYS A 6 1.94 -34.94 4.56
C LYS A 6 2.35 -33.96 3.44
N LYS A 7 1.60 -33.92 2.35
CA LYS A 7 1.69 -32.85 1.36
C LYS A 7 1.45 -31.56 2.15
N ASN A 8 2.49 -30.79 2.34
CA ASN A 8 2.40 -29.44 2.91
C ASN A 8 1.64 -28.58 1.89
N ASN A 9 0.33 -28.66 1.85
CA ASN A 9 -0.47 -27.78 1.02
C ASN A 9 -0.38 -26.37 1.64
N LYS A 10 0.20 -25.44 0.89
CA LYS A 10 0.21 -24.04 1.28
C LYS A 10 -1.22 -23.53 1.39
N PRO A 11 -1.56 -22.70 2.40
CA PRO A 11 -2.86 -22.06 2.46
C PRO A 11 -3.13 -21.21 1.22
N LYS A 12 -4.30 -21.39 0.62
CA LYS A 12 -4.70 -20.71 -0.62
C LYS A 12 -5.20 -19.30 -0.33
N MET A 13 -4.72 -18.34 -1.12
CA MET A 13 -5.05 -16.93 -0.99
C MET A 13 -5.77 -16.40 -2.23
N VAL A 14 -6.88 -15.71 -2.02
CA VAL A 14 -7.51 -14.82 -2.99
C VAL A 14 -7.15 -13.39 -2.65
N SER A 15 -6.66 -12.64 -3.63
CA SER A 15 -6.26 -11.23 -3.50
C SER A 15 -7.15 -10.35 -4.37
N LEU A 16 -7.82 -9.38 -3.76
CA LEU A 16 -8.67 -8.41 -4.43
C LEU A 16 -8.03 -7.02 -4.33
N PHE A 17 -8.12 -6.25 -5.41
CA PHE A 17 -7.45 -4.95 -5.50
C PHE A 17 -5.93 -5.08 -5.25
N SER A 18 -5.33 -6.08 -5.90
CA SER A 18 -3.95 -6.54 -5.64
C SER A 18 -2.89 -5.49 -5.99
N GLY A 19 -3.24 -4.49 -6.80
CA GLY A 19 -2.29 -3.49 -7.28
C GLY A 19 -1.14 -4.13 -8.05
N CYS A 20 0.07 -3.64 -7.84
CA CYS A 20 1.27 -4.28 -8.41
C CYS A 20 1.81 -5.46 -7.57
N GLY A 21 1.07 -5.90 -6.55
CA GLY A 21 1.41 -7.11 -5.79
C GLY A 21 2.24 -6.90 -4.53
N GLY A 22 2.30 -5.68 -3.97
CA GLY A 22 3.08 -5.45 -2.74
C GLY A 22 2.57 -6.23 -1.53
N LEU A 23 1.24 -6.33 -1.35
CA LEU A 23 0.60 -7.15 -0.33
C LEU A 23 0.87 -8.63 -0.60
N ASP A 24 0.64 -9.06 -1.83
CA ASP A 24 0.74 -10.44 -2.30
C ASP A 24 2.15 -11.00 -2.15
N LEU A 25 3.15 -10.22 -2.51
CA LEU A 25 4.57 -10.56 -2.31
C LEU A 25 4.89 -10.85 -0.83
N GLY A 26 4.32 -10.06 0.10
CA GLY A 26 4.49 -10.30 1.53
C GLY A 26 3.86 -11.61 1.98
N PHE A 27 2.67 -11.92 1.50
CA PHE A 27 1.96 -13.16 1.81
C PHE A 27 2.63 -14.39 1.17
N GLU A 28 3.05 -14.30 -0.09
CA GLU A 28 3.80 -15.36 -0.77
C GLU A 28 5.09 -15.71 -0.01
N ARG A 29 5.86 -14.70 0.43
CA ARG A 29 7.05 -14.87 1.27
C ARG A 29 6.75 -15.53 2.61
N ALA A 30 5.56 -15.34 3.16
CA ALA A 30 5.11 -15.99 4.39
C ALA A 30 4.65 -17.45 4.17
N GLY A 31 4.50 -17.89 2.92
CA GLY A 31 4.20 -19.26 2.56
C GLY A 31 2.77 -19.50 2.05
N PHE A 32 2.00 -18.44 1.75
CA PHE A 32 0.70 -18.56 1.11
C PHE A 32 0.84 -18.82 -0.40
N GLU A 33 -0.16 -19.47 -0.98
CA GLU A 33 -0.29 -19.69 -2.43
C GLU A 33 -1.40 -18.79 -2.98
N ILE A 34 -1.04 -17.86 -3.87
CA ILE A 34 -2.01 -16.98 -4.53
C ILE A 34 -2.71 -17.80 -5.62
N VAL A 35 -4.00 -18.07 -5.45
CA VAL A 35 -4.79 -18.85 -6.41
C VAL A 35 -5.68 -17.97 -7.29
N PHE A 36 -5.88 -16.72 -6.90
CA PHE A 36 -6.60 -15.71 -7.68
C PHE A 36 -6.17 -14.31 -7.25
N ALA A 37 -5.96 -13.43 -8.22
CA ALA A 37 -5.70 -12.01 -8.01
C ALA A 37 -6.58 -11.18 -8.95
N ASN A 38 -7.03 -10.00 -8.49
CA ASN A 38 -7.80 -9.06 -9.31
C ASN A 38 -7.37 -7.62 -9.05
N ASP A 39 -7.18 -6.89 -10.14
CA ASP A 39 -7.06 -5.43 -10.12
C ASP A 39 -7.48 -4.84 -11.47
N PHE A 40 -8.17 -3.70 -11.45
CA PHE A 40 -8.66 -3.02 -12.66
C PHE A 40 -7.60 -2.12 -13.32
N ASP A 41 -6.55 -1.70 -12.61
CA ASP A 41 -5.50 -0.80 -13.12
C ASP A 41 -4.54 -1.56 -14.05
N LYS A 42 -4.54 -1.20 -15.33
CA LYS A 42 -3.72 -1.87 -16.37
C LYS A 42 -2.21 -1.78 -16.10
N ASP A 43 -1.75 -0.66 -15.54
CA ASP A 43 -0.33 -0.47 -15.24
C ASP A 43 0.07 -1.39 -14.06
N ALA A 44 -0.81 -1.52 -13.06
CA ALA A 44 -0.62 -2.44 -11.95
C ALA A 44 -0.63 -3.90 -12.41
N GLN A 45 -1.60 -4.31 -13.26
CA GLN A 45 -1.67 -5.65 -13.84
C GLN A 45 -0.39 -6.03 -14.61
N ALA A 46 0.14 -5.10 -15.41
CA ALA A 46 1.34 -5.34 -16.20
C ALA A 46 2.56 -5.65 -15.30
N VAL A 47 2.73 -4.89 -14.21
CA VAL A 47 3.79 -5.14 -13.21
C VAL A 47 3.53 -6.43 -12.45
N TYR A 48 2.29 -6.72 -12.07
CA TYR A 48 1.91 -7.95 -11.37
C TYR A 48 2.29 -9.20 -12.17
N ARG A 49 1.95 -9.24 -13.47
CA ARG A 49 2.28 -10.38 -14.36
C ARG A 49 3.78 -10.58 -14.54
N LEU A 50 4.58 -9.53 -14.51
CA LEU A 50 6.03 -9.63 -14.60
C LEU A 50 6.68 -10.34 -13.40
N ASN A 51 6.04 -10.27 -12.21
CA ASN A 51 6.72 -10.59 -10.96
C ASN A 51 6.05 -11.68 -10.13
N ILE A 52 4.73 -11.80 -10.20
CA ILE A 52 3.95 -12.68 -9.30
C ILE A 52 3.22 -13.76 -10.11
N GLY A 53 2.43 -13.38 -11.10
CA GLY A 53 1.68 -14.35 -11.90
C GLY A 53 0.47 -13.74 -12.58
N GLU A 54 -0.51 -14.59 -12.93
CA GLU A 54 -1.72 -14.14 -13.60
C GLU A 54 -2.61 -13.29 -12.67
N ILE A 55 -3.28 -12.32 -13.29
CA ILE A 55 -4.21 -11.41 -12.61
C ILE A 55 -5.43 -11.14 -13.49
N ASP A 56 -6.61 -11.26 -12.92
CA ASP A 56 -7.85 -10.90 -13.59
C ASP A 56 -7.98 -9.37 -13.65
N GLY A 57 -8.06 -8.84 -14.85
CA GLY A 57 -8.13 -7.40 -15.11
C GLY A 57 -9.55 -6.85 -15.24
N ARG A 58 -10.58 -7.67 -15.01
CA ARG A 58 -11.97 -7.24 -15.07
C ARG A 58 -12.35 -6.35 -13.90
N ASP A 59 -13.40 -5.55 -14.09
CA ASP A 59 -14.05 -4.85 -12.99
C ASP A 59 -14.67 -5.87 -12.04
N ILE A 60 -14.38 -5.75 -10.74
CA ILE A 60 -14.84 -6.67 -9.69
C ILE A 60 -16.36 -6.85 -9.67
N HIS A 61 -17.12 -5.83 -10.06
CA HIS A 61 -18.58 -5.90 -10.19
C HIS A 61 -19.06 -6.90 -11.27
N THR A 62 -18.19 -7.24 -12.22
CA THR A 62 -18.50 -8.16 -13.33
C THR A 62 -18.05 -9.59 -13.08
N ILE A 63 -17.33 -9.84 -11.98
CA ILE A 63 -16.83 -11.16 -11.62
C ILE A 63 -17.84 -11.82 -10.69
N SER A 64 -18.36 -12.98 -11.14
CA SER A 64 -19.19 -13.80 -10.26
C SER A 64 -18.33 -14.40 -9.15
N GLU A 65 -18.87 -14.45 -7.93
CA GLU A 65 -18.21 -15.12 -6.80
C GLU A 65 -17.95 -16.61 -7.10
N THR A 66 -18.75 -17.24 -7.94
CA THR A 66 -18.58 -18.64 -8.36
C THR A 66 -17.39 -18.87 -9.28
N GLU A 67 -16.91 -17.82 -9.98
CA GLU A 67 -15.70 -17.86 -10.80
C GLU A 67 -14.42 -17.80 -9.97
N ILE A 68 -14.52 -17.30 -8.72
CA ILE A 68 -13.39 -17.17 -7.81
C ILE A 68 -13.16 -18.52 -7.12
N PRO A 69 -11.94 -19.05 -7.07
CA PRO A 69 -11.67 -20.34 -6.41
C PRO A 69 -11.88 -20.26 -4.89
N ASP A 70 -12.12 -21.40 -4.25
CA ASP A 70 -12.13 -21.50 -2.79
C ASP A 70 -10.75 -21.18 -2.22
N CYS A 71 -10.73 -20.52 -1.06
CA CYS A 71 -9.51 -20.07 -0.44
C CYS A 71 -9.55 -20.19 1.08
N ASP A 72 -8.36 -20.26 1.68
CA ASP A 72 -8.19 -20.25 3.13
C ASP A 72 -8.13 -18.80 3.67
N ILE A 73 -7.64 -17.88 2.85
CA ILE A 73 -7.53 -16.47 3.19
C ILE A 73 -7.94 -15.58 2.01
N LEU A 74 -8.66 -14.49 2.31
CA LEU A 74 -8.95 -13.44 1.36
C LEU A 74 -8.35 -12.12 1.83
N THR A 75 -7.57 -11.48 0.96
CA THR A 75 -6.99 -10.16 1.21
C THR A 75 -7.59 -9.11 0.28
N ALA A 76 -7.74 -7.87 0.75
CA ALA A 76 -8.17 -6.77 -0.09
C ALA A 76 -7.60 -5.42 0.34
N GLY A 77 -7.02 -4.69 -0.63
CA GLY A 77 -6.59 -3.30 -0.50
C GLY A 77 -7.52 -2.35 -1.26
N PHE A 78 -8.81 -2.34 -0.96
CA PHE A 78 -9.80 -1.57 -1.71
C PHE A 78 -9.59 -0.05 -1.58
N PRO A 79 -9.86 0.76 -2.66
CA PRO A 79 -9.69 2.20 -2.61
C PRO A 79 -10.58 2.85 -1.56
N CYS A 80 -9.98 3.66 -0.65
CA CYS A 80 -10.72 4.51 0.27
C CYS A 80 -11.06 5.82 -0.43
N GLN A 81 -12.20 5.90 -1.09
CA GLN A 81 -12.74 7.19 -1.51
C GLN A 81 -13.75 7.66 -0.47
N PRO A 82 -13.64 8.92 0.00
CA PRO A 82 -14.57 9.43 1.00
C PRO A 82 -15.98 9.42 0.42
N PHE A 83 -16.91 8.86 1.16
CA PHE A 83 -18.37 9.00 0.93
C PHE A 83 -18.84 10.45 1.14
N SER A 84 -17.90 11.43 1.15
CA SER A 84 -18.19 12.81 1.47
C SER A 84 -18.98 13.49 0.33
N ASN A 85 -20.10 14.08 0.70
CA ASN A 85 -20.94 14.98 -0.10
C ASN A 85 -20.23 16.27 -0.58
N ALA A 86 -18.92 16.37 -0.56
CA ALA A 86 -18.13 17.54 -0.94
C ALA A 86 -17.67 17.46 -2.39
N GLY A 87 -18.61 17.48 -3.34
CA GLY A 87 -18.29 17.56 -4.76
C GLY A 87 -19.48 17.18 -5.63
N ASN A 88 -20.33 18.15 -5.96
CA ASN A 88 -21.47 18.07 -6.91
C ASN A 88 -22.49 16.96 -6.61
N ARG A 89 -23.68 17.42 -6.19
CA ARG A 89 -24.95 16.68 -6.11
C ARG A 89 -25.30 15.94 -7.42
N LYS A 90 -24.54 14.92 -7.75
CA LYS A 90 -24.95 13.88 -8.71
C LYS A 90 -25.23 12.62 -7.91
N GLY A 91 -26.52 12.36 -7.78
CA GLY A 91 -27.22 11.30 -7.08
C GLY A 91 -26.47 10.03 -6.67
N VAL A 92 -27.05 9.39 -5.75
CA VAL A 92 -27.01 8.06 -5.08
C VAL A 92 -26.29 6.88 -5.80
N HIS A 93 -25.54 7.10 -6.89
CA HIS A 93 -24.87 6.09 -7.72
C HIS A 93 -23.36 6.34 -7.90
N ASP A 94 -22.62 6.78 -6.86
CA ASP A 94 -21.18 6.69 -6.94
C ASP A 94 -20.75 5.24 -6.59
N SER A 95 -20.68 4.41 -7.63
CA SER A 95 -20.29 2.98 -7.56
C SER A 95 -18.95 2.74 -6.86
N ARG A 96 -18.08 3.77 -6.77
CA ARG A 96 -16.75 3.69 -6.16
C ARG A 96 -16.77 3.60 -4.63
N GLY A 97 -17.83 4.06 -3.97
CA GLY A 97 -18.03 3.93 -2.52
C GLY A 97 -18.44 2.52 -2.07
N MET A 98 -18.71 1.61 -3.00
CA MET A 98 -19.25 0.28 -2.73
C MET A 98 -18.22 -0.84 -2.89
N LEU A 99 -16.95 -0.55 -3.24
CA LEU A 99 -15.97 -1.60 -3.56
C LEU A 99 -15.68 -2.54 -2.38
N TYR A 100 -15.74 -2.07 -1.13
CA TYR A 100 -15.62 -2.98 -0.01
C TYR A 100 -16.84 -3.94 0.09
N LYS A 101 -18.03 -3.55 -0.41
CA LYS A 101 -19.21 -4.45 -0.46
C LYS A 101 -19.00 -5.60 -1.44
N GLU A 102 -18.21 -5.37 -2.50
CA GLU A 102 -17.80 -6.46 -3.39
C GLU A 102 -16.91 -7.48 -2.64
N CYS A 103 -16.02 -6.99 -1.77
CA CYS A 103 -15.29 -7.90 -0.88
C CYS A 103 -16.25 -8.70 0.02
N ILE A 104 -17.23 -8.04 0.62
CA ILE A 104 -18.25 -8.69 1.48
C ILE A 104 -19.04 -9.73 0.70
N ARG A 105 -19.46 -9.43 -0.55
CA ARG A 105 -20.15 -10.36 -1.44
C ARG A 105 -19.34 -11.64 -1.66
N ILE A 106 -18.07 -11.49 -2.02
CA ILE A 106 -17.18 -12.64 -2.28
C ILE A 106 -16.88 -13.40 -0.99
N ILE A 107 -16.60 -12.71 0.12
CA ILE A 107 -16.36 -13.35 1.42
C ILE A 107 -17.57 -14.15 1.88
N SER A 108 -18.79 -13.62 1.68
CA SER A 108 -20.03 -14.31 2.04
C SER A 108 -20.20 -15.64 1.32
N GLU A 109 -19.79 -15.74 0.05
CA GLU A 109 -19.83 -16.97 -0.71
C GLU A 109 -18.69 -17.93 -0.31
N LYS A 110 -17.47 -17.42 -0.22
CA LYS A 110 -16.27 -18.26 -0.02
C LYS A 110 -15.98 -18.61 1.44
N MET A 111 -16.45 -17.82 2.38
CA MET A 111 -16.25 -18.02 3.81
C MET A 111 -14.82 -18.46 4.18
N PRO A 112 -13.78 -17.72 3.75
CA PRO A 112 -12.39 -18.08 4.04
C PRO A 112 -12.15 -18.15 5.56
N LYS A 113 -11.12 -18.89 5.99
CA LYS A 113 -10.73 -18.96 7.42
C LYS A 113 -10.30 -17.59 7.95
N VAL A 114 -9.64 -16.80 7.10
CA VAL A 114 -9.10 -15.49 7.47
C VAL A 114 -9.47 -14.44 6.41
N VAL A 115 -9.81 -13.24 6.86
CA VAL A 115 -10.00 -12.06 6.02
C VAL A 115 -9.00 -10.98 6.44
N VAL A 116 -8.33 -10.35 5.48
CA VAL A 116 -7.43 -9.22 5.73
C VAL A 116 -7.82 -8.04 4.85
N PHE A 117 -8.13 -6.90 5.46
CA PHE A 117 -8.30 -5.64 4.75
C PHE A 117 -7.17 -4.68 5.10
N GLU A 118 -6.59 -4.06 4.10
CA GLU A 118 -5.63 -2.96 4.28
C GLU A 118 -6.20 -1.67 3.72
N ASN A 119 -5.93 -0.56 4.40
CA ASN A 119 -6.34 0.75 3.92
C ASN A 119 -5.51 1.89 4.54
N VAL A 120 -5.71 3.10 4.00
CA VAL A 120 -5.08 4.31 4.53
C VAL A 120 -5.67 4.70 5.89
N LYS A 121 -4.88 5.42 6.72
CA LYS A 121 -5.33 5.94 8.03
C LYS A 121 -6.66 6.71 7.95
N GLY A 122 -6.90 7.41 6.84
CA GLY A 122 -8.13 8.20 6.64
C GLY A 122 -9.42 7.38 6.75
N LEU A 123 -9.36 6.07 6.48
CA LEU A 123 -10.52 5.18 6.62
C LEU A 123 -11.10 5.19 8.03
N LEU A 124 -10.26 5.36 9.07
CA LEU A 124 -10.70 5.39 10.47
C LEU A 124 -11.67 6.55 10.78
N SER A 125 -11.62 7.63 10.00
CA SER A 125 -12.53 8.79 10.14
C SER A 125 -13.57 8.89 9.03
N THR A 126 -13.56 7.96 8.09
CA THR A 126 -14.51 7.94 6.96
C THR A 126 -15.90 7.55 7.46
N LYS A 127 -16.90 8.32 7.05
CA LYS A 127 -18.31 8.01 7.35
C LYS A 127 -18.92 7.18 6.23
N TYR A 128 -19.70 6.19 6.61
CA TYR A 128 -20.54 5.43 5.72
C TYR A 128 -21.83 6.21 5.39
N ILE A 129 -22.60 5.76 4.41
CA ILE A 129 -23.82 6.44 3.93
C ILE A 129 -24.89 6.61 5.02
N ASP A 130 -24.90 5.76 6.04
CA ASP A 130 -25.82 5.81 7.18
C ASP A 130 -25.30 6.67 8.35
N GLY A 131 -24.12 7.31 8.20
CA GLY A 131 -23.50 8.18 9.19
C GLY A 131 -22.60 7.48 10.22
N ARG A 132 -22.61 6.15 10.29
CA ARG A 132 -21.66 5.39 11.12
C ARG A 132 -20.22 5.53 10.62
N ASN A 133 -19.22 5.22 11.46
CA ASN A 133 -17.86 5.11 10.99
C ASN A 133 -17.72 3.86 10.10
N LEU A 134 -16.99 3.99 9.00
CA LEU A 134 -16.78 2.86 8.09
C LEU A 134 -16.11 1.65 8.75
N PRO A 135 -15.13 1.80 9.66
CA PRO A 135 -14.60 0.67 10.43
C PRO A 135 -15.68 -0.13 11.18
N ASP A 136 -16.61 0.56 11.83
CA ASP A 136 -17.68 -0.10 12.60
C ASP A 136 -18.62 -0.89 11.67
N VAL A 137 -18.89 -0.35 10.48
CA VAL A 137 -19.71 -1.03 9.46
C VAL A 137 -18.99 -2.27 8.92
N ILE A 138 -17.69 -2.17 8.64
CA ILE A 138 -16.87 -3.32 8.18
C ILE A 138 -16.87 -4.43 9.22
N ILE A 139 -16.68 -4.09 10.51
CA ILE A 139 -16.68 -5.05 11.61
C ILE A 139 -18.07 -5.72 11.73
N ASP A 140 -19.13 -4.95 11.63
CA ASP A 140 -20.50 -5.42 11.74
C ASP A 140 -20.88 -6.40 10.62
N ASP A 141 -20.57 -6.02 9.37
CA ASP A 141 -20.80 -6.86 8.18
C ASP A 141 -20.08 -8.22 8.28
N LEU A 142 -18.82 -8.21 8.72
CA LEU A 142 -18.05 -9.45 8.87
C LEU A 142 -18.47 -10.26 10.10
N SER A 143 -18.79 -9.61 11.22
CA SER A 143 -19.10 -10.30 12.47
C SER A 143 -20.44 -11.07 12.43
N ASN A 144 -21.36 -10.62 11.59
CA ASN A 144 -22.71 -11.20 11.48
C ASN A 144 -22.92 -12.04 10.22
N MET A 145 -21.84 -12.35 9.49
CA MET A 145 -21.92 -13.01 8.17
C MET A 145 -22.36 -14.49 8.29
N ASN A 146 -23.39 -14.86 7.55
CA ASN A 146 -23.85 -16.24 7.34
C ASN A 146 -24.00 -17.09 8.63
N GLY A 147 -24.40 -16.48 9.76
CA GLY A 147 -24.63 -17.15 11.03
C GLY A 147 -23.35 -17.60 11.76
N VAL A 148 -22.20 -17.62 11.12
CA VAL A 148 -20.90 -17.93 11.74
C VAL A 148 -20.16 -16.62 12.04
N GLY A 149 -19.87 -15.82 11.02
CA GLY A 149 -19.16 -14.55 11.10
C GLY A 149 -17.69 -14.66 11.49
N TYR A 150 -17.09 -13.49 11.73
CA TYR A 150 -15.66 -13.35 12.03
C TYR A 150 -15.43 -12.58 13.34
N ASN A 151 -14.41 -12.97 14.08
CA ASN A 151 -13.81 -12.14 15.12
C ASN A 151 -12.86 -11.16 14.44
N VAL A 152 -13.24 -9.88 14.35
CA VAL A 152 -12.51 -8.85 13.61
C VAL A 152 -11.78 -7.94 14.56
N GLN A 153 -10.49 -7.79 14.34
CA GLN A 153 -9.65 -6.81 15.00
C GLN A 153 -9.05 -5.87 13.96
N HIS A 154 -8.76 -4.63 14.33
CA HIS A 154 -8.02 -3.72 13.47
C HIS A 154 -6.98 -2.92 14.26
N ARG A 155 -5.89 -2.56 13.59
CA ARG A 155 -4.83 -1.73 14.17
C ARG A 155 -4.26 -0.78 13.12
N LEU A 156 -3.92 0.44 13.56
CA LEU A 156 -3.12 1.36 12.78
C LEU A 156 -1.65 1.00 12.95
N LEU A 157 -1.02 0.52 11.87
CA LEU A 157 0.39 0.13 11.84
C LEU A 157 1.21 1.21 11.14
N ASN A 158 2.42 1.48 11.63
CA ASN A 158 3.40 2.27 10.88
C ASN A 158 4.42 1.33 10.25
N ALA A 159 4.60 1.42 8.94
CA ALA A 159 5.46 0.51 8.20
C ALA A 159 6.92 0.48 8.73
N SER A 160 7.43 1.61 9.24
CA SER A 160 8.77 1.66 9.83
C SER A 160 8.94 0.76 11.06
N ASP A 161 7.87 0.36 11.72
CA ASP A 161 7.90 -0.56 12.86
C ASP A 161 8.01 -2.03 12.43
N TYR A 162 8.00 -2.29 11.11
CA TYR A 162 8.03 -3.62 10.49
C TYR A 162 9.11 -3.73 9.40
N GLY A 163 10.24 -3.05 9.58
CA GLY A 163 11.39 -3.17 8.69
C GLY A 163 11.24 -2.46 7.34
N VAL A 164 10.41 -1.41 7.27
CA VAL A 164 10.24 -0.58 6.07
C VAL A 164 10.92 0.77 6.28
N PRO A 165 11.81 1.24 5.40
CA PRO A 165 12.51 2.53 5.52
C PRO A 165 11.59 3.72 5.18
N GLN A 166 10.33 3.65 5.63
CA GLN A 166 9.30 4.64 5.37
C GLN A 166 8.32 4.78 6.52
N ASN A 167 8.07 6.01 6.96
CA ASN A 167 6.97 6.34 7.87
C ASN A 167 5.66 6.38 7.07
N ARG A 168 4.96 5.23 7.03
CA ARG A 168 3.71 5.04 6.29
C ARG A 168 2.69 4.34 7.16
N GLN A 169 1.64 5.05 7.55
CA GLN A 169 0.57 4.51 8.38
C GLN A 169 -0.51 3.83 7.55
N ARG A 170 -0.87 2.61 7.96
CA ARG A 170 -1.93 1.81 7.34
C ARG A 170 -2.80 1.17 8.41
N VAL A 171 -4.09 1.20 8.21
CA VAL A 171 -5.01 0.42 9.03
C VAL A 171 -5.13 -0.97 8.42
N VAL A 172 -4.94 -1.98 9.25
CA VAL A 172 -5.09 -3.38 8.87
C VAL A 172 -6.19 -3.99 9.73
N PHE A 173 -7.17 -4.61 9.07
CA PHE A 173 -8.22 -5.41 9.70
C PHE A 173 -7.87 -6.88 9.48
N VAL A 174 -8.01 -7.69 10.51
CA VAL A 174 -7.86 -9.13 10.43
C VAL A 174 -9.09 -9.76 11.07
N GLY A 175 -9.85 -10.51 10.28
CA GLY A 175 -11.01 -11.28 10.71
C GLY A 175 -10.66 -12.76 10.71
N ILE A 176 -10.81 -13.42 11.87
CA ILE A 176 -10.71 -14.87 11.99
C ILE A 176 -12.11 -15.45 12.09
N ARG A 177 -12.45 -16.43 11.24
CA ARG A 177 -13.77 -17.05 11.25
C ARG A 177 -14.02 -17.70 12.61
N LYS A 178 -15.19 -17.46 13.20
CA LYS A 178 -15.46 -17.78 14.61
C LYS A 178 -15.38 -19.27 14.96
N ASP A 179 -15.67 -20.15 13.99
CA ASP A 179 -15.56 -21.61 14.16
C ASP A 179 -14.11 -22.12 14.37
N ILE A 180 -13.11 -21.31 14.03
CA ILE A 180 -11.70 -21.63 14.26
C ILE A 180 -11.31 -21.50 15.73
N ALA A 181 -12.08 -20.71 16.51
CA ALA A 181 -11.88 -20.49 17.94
C ALA A 181 -10.45 -20.01 18.32
N LYS A 182 -9.84 -19.19 17.44
CA LYS A 182 -8.54 -18.53 17.66
C LYS A 182 -8.70 -17.02 17.62
N GLU A 183 -7.86 -16.31 18.37
CA GLU A 183 -7.73 -14.86 18.31
C GLU A 183 -6.45 -14.47 17.58
N PHE A 184 -6.48 -13.36 16.84
CA PHE A 184 -5.30 -12.85 16.16
C PHE A 184 -4.57 -11.83 17.03
N ILE A 185 -3.26 -11.98 17.13
CA ILE A 185 -2.37 -11.01 17.79
C ILE A 185 -1.51 -10.35 16.72
N PHE A 186 -1.62 -9.03 16.58
CA PHE A 186 -0.81 -8.28 15.63
C PHE A 186 0.69 -8.45 15.91
N PRO A 187 1.53 -8.47 14.87
CA PRO A 187 2.98 -8.66 15.01
C PRO A 187 3.59 -7.59 15.91
N VAL A 188 4.63 -7.99 16.64
CA VAL A 188 5.41 -7.09 17.50
C VAL A 188 6.27 -6.16 16.64
N GLU A 189 6.37 -4.91 17.07
CA GLU A 189 7.22 -3.89 16.44
C GLU A 189 8.69 -4.31 16.51
N GLN A 190 9.43 -4.02 15.44
CA GLN A 190 10.85 -4.34 15.31
C GLN A 190 11.73 -3.11 15.53
N PRO A 191 13.00 -3.29 15.94
CA PRO A 191 13.97 -2.20 15.96
C PRO A 191 14.11 -1.53 14.59
N LYS A 192 14.32 -0.21 14.60
CA LYS A 192 14.44 0.60 13.37
C LYS A 192 15.88 0.71 12.87
N ASP A 193 16.72 -0.22 13.24
CA ASP A 193 18.11 -0.25 12.82
C ASP A 193 18.23 -0.40 11.30
N LYS A 194 19.11 0.38 10.69
CA LYS A 194 19.38 0.36 9.25
C LYS A 194 18.17 0.66 8.35
N LEU A 195 17.17 1.39 8.86
CA LEU A 195 16.01 1.84 8.08
C LEU A 195 16.17 3.25 7.49
N THR A 196 17.31 3.89 7.70
CA THR A 196 17.56 5.22 7.13
C THR A 196 17.93 5.14 5.65
N LEU A 197 17.72 6.21 4.92
CA LEU A 197 17.88 6.27 3.46
C LEU A 197 19.28 5.86 2.98
N LYS A 198 20.34 6.09 3.76
CA LYS A 198 21.70 5.67 3.39
C LYS A 198 21.86 4.16 3.16
N TYR A 199 21.05 3.34 3.80
CA TYR A 199 21.07 1.88 3.61
C TYR A 199 20.22 1.42 2.42
N VAL A 200 19.39 2.30 1.87
CA VAL A 200 18.41 1.99 0.82
C VAL A 200 18.86 2.49 -0.54
N LEU A 201 19.53 3.66 -0.56
CA LEU A 201 19.88 4.38 -1.79
C LEU A 201 21.22 3.95 -2.39
N ASP A 202 21.98 3.11 -1.71
CA ASP A 202 23.20 2.50 -2.26
C ASP A 202 22.80 1.32 -3.18
N ILE A 203 22.61 1.63 -4.47
CA ILE A 203 22.10 0.69 -5.48
C ILE A 203 23.21 0.36 -6.48
N PRO A 204 23.59 -0.92 -6.64
CA PRO A 204 24.51 -1.34 -7.69
C PRO A 204 24.02 -0.92 -9.08
N SER A 205 24.94 -0.54 -9.97
CA SER A 205 24.62 0.02 -11.28
C SER A 205 23.93 -0.95 -12.24
N ASP A 206 24.05 -2.25 -11.99
CA ASP A 206 23.43 -3.33 -12.74
C ASP A 206 21.98 -3.65 -12.34
N VAL A 207 21.50 -3.06 -11.24
CA VAL A 207 20.10 -3.23 -10.81
C VAL A 207 19.17 -2.43 -11.74
N PRO A 208 18.10 -3.03 -12.28
CA PRO A 208 17.20 -2.37 -13.23
C PRO A 208 16.35 -1.26 -12.59
N ASN A 209 15.71 -0.45 -13.44
CA ASN A 209 14.76 0.62 -13.09
C ASN A 209 15.40 1.82 -12.37
N GLN A 210 16.67 2.12 -12.65
CA GLN A 210 17.36 3.30 -12.10
C GLN A 210 17.09 4.58 -12.90
N VAL A 211 15.87 4.77 -13.34
CA VAL A 211 15.39 5.96 -14.05
C VAL A 211 14.45 6.77 -13.16
N ALA A 212 14.49 8.07 -13.32
CA ALA A 212 13.63 9.00 -12.60
C ALA A 212 12.78 9.84 -13.57
N TRP A 213 11.58 10.19 -13.14
CA TRP A 213 10.80 11.21 -13.82
C TRP A 213 11.45 12.58 -13.61
N GLY A 214 11.71 13.29 -14.71
CA GLY A 214 12.37 14.60 -14.69
C GLY A 214 11.61 15.65 -13.87
N LEU A 215 12.36 16.63 -13.40
CA LEU A 215 11.84 17.87 -12.80
C LEU A 215 11.84 18.97 -13.86
N SER A 216 10.94 19.96 -13.74
CA SER A 216 10.98 21.14 -14.57
C SER A 216 12.20 22.01 -14.22
N PRO A 217 12.69 22.85 -15.15
CA PRO A 217 13.81 23.78 -14.85
C PRO A 217 13.57 24.61 -13.59
N GLN A 218 12.35 25.12 -13.39
CA GLN A 218 11.97 25.88 -12.19
C GLN A 218 12.04 25.05 -10.90
N GLN A 219 11.67 23.76 -10.99
CA GLN A 219 11.79 22.85 -9.84
C GLN A 219 13.25 22.58 -9.52
N ILE A 220 14.09 22.37 -10.54
CA ILE A 220 15.53 22.14 -10.37
C ILE A 220 16.17 23.35 -9.70
N GLU A 221 15.96 24.55 -10.23
CA GLU A 221 16.47 25.82 -9.66
C GLU A 221 16.09 25.94 -8.18
N MET A 222 14.84 25.66 -7.82
CA MET A 222 14.38 25.77 -6.45
C MET A 222 14.99 24.72 -5.52
N ILE A 223 15.11 23.46 -5.96
CA ILE A 223 15.65 22.39 -5.11
C ILE A 223 17.13 22.47 -4.88
N GLU A 224 17.90 23.21 -5.71
CA GLU A 224 19.32 23.48 -5.49
C GLU A 224 19.59 24.17 -4.15
N TYR A 225 18.65 24.99 -3.70
CA TYR A 225 18.72 25.70 -2.42
C TYR A 225 18.19 24.90 -1.23
N ILE A 226 17.64 23.70 -1.45
CA ILE A 226 17.14 22.86 -0.37
C ILE A 226 18.26 21.96 0.12
N PRO A 227 18.79 22.19 1.34
CA PRO A 227 19.85 21.34 1.89
C PRO A 227 19.34 19.93 2.22
N GLU A 228 20.26 19.00 2.40
CA GLU A 228 19.96 17.68 2.96
C GLU A 228 19.27 17.86 4.32
N GLY A 229 18.15 17.17 4.53
CA GLY A 229 17.33 17.35 5.73
C GLY A 229 16.43 18.60 5.71
N GLY A 230 16.46 19.41 4.63
CA GLY A 230 15.71 20.65 4.49
C GLY A 230 14.40 20.52 3.70
N SER A 231 13.80 21.66 3.41
CA SER A 231 12.56 21.79 2.66
C SER A 231 12.49 23.13 1.91
N TRP A 232 11.44 23.36 1.16
CA TRP A 232 11.19 24.66 0.50
C TRP A 232 11.29 25.88 1.42
N LYS A 233 11.18 25.70 2.74
CA LYS A 233 11.31 26.78 3.73
C LYS A 233 12.73 27.31 3.84
N ASP A 234 13.71 26.48 3.48
CA ASP A 234 15.13 26.79 3.53
C ASP A 234 15.61 27.54 2.26
N VAL A 235 14.76 27.57 1.21
CA VAL A 235 15.05 28.30 -0.04
C VAL A 235 15.03 29.81 0.23
N PRO A 236 16.08 30.59 -0.16
CA PRO A 236 16.07 32.03 -0.04
C PRO A 236 14.88 32.66 -0.77
N TYR A 237 14.31 33.74 -0.22
CA TYR A 237 13.06 34.32 -0.72
C TYR A 237 13.12 34.70 -2.20
N GLU A 238 14.24 35.28 -2.63
CA GLU A 238 14.52 35.71 -4.02
C GLU A 238 14.42 34.55 -5.01
N HIS A 239 14.80 33.32 -4.63
CA HIS A 239 14.79 32.11 -5.44
C HIS A 239 13.48 31.33 -5.39
N LEU A 240 12.51 31.76 -4.57
CA LEU A 240 11.19 31.17 -4.57
C LEU A 240 10.39 31.58 -5.81
N ALA A 241 9.78 30.61 -6.48
CA ALA A 241 8.79 30.90 -7.52
C ALA A 241 7.64 31.76 -6.97
N PRO A 242 6.98 32.62 -7.79
CA PRO A 242 5.96 33.55 -7.32
C PRO A 242 4.84 32.90 -6.49
N ARG A 243 4.45 31.67 -6.85
CA ARG A 243 3.46 30.90 -6.10
C ARG A 243 3.94 30.60 -4.65
N PHE A 244 5.22 30.26 -4.47
CA PHE A 244 5.78 29.95 -3.16
C PHE A 244 6.01 31.19 -2.31
N LYS A 245 6.40 32.32 -2.94
CA LYS A 245 6.45 33.62 -2.26
C LYS A 245 5.09 33.96 -1.67
N LYS A 246 4.02 33.87 -2.47
CA LYS A 246 2.65 34.11 -2.01
C LYS A 246 2.22 33.18 -0.87
N ILE A 247 2.64 31.89 -0.92
CA ILE A 247 2.37 30.93 0.17
C ILE A 247 3.13 31.37 1.44
N ARG A 248 4.43 31.71 1.34
CA ARG A 248 5.25 32.15 2.47
C ARG A 248 4.69 33.40 3.12
N ASP A 249 4.30 34.41 2.32
CA ASP A 249 3.80 35.72 2.80
C ASP A 249 2.45 35.60 3.52
N ASN A 250 1.60 34.62 3.11
CA ASN A 250 0.27 34.45 3.67
C ASN A 250 0.18 33.28 4.67
N MET A 251 1.27 32.65 5.03
CA MET A 251 1.28 31.43 5.82
C MET A 251 1.13 31.72 7.31
N LYS A 252 -0.06 31.50 7.88
CA LYS A 252 -0.26 31.44 9.34
C LYS A 252 0.17 30.06 9.91
N LYS A 253 -0.05 28.97 9.15
CA LYS A 253 0.36 27.62 9.54
C LYS A 253 0.41 26.73 8.28
N TYR A 254 1.55 26.12 8.00
CA TYR A 254 1.70 25.19 6.89
C TYR A 254 1.56 23.75 7.37
N HIS A 255 0.63 22.99 6.77
CA HIS A 255 0.21 21.68 7.26
C HIS A 255 0.83 20.48 6.52
N SER A 256 1.56 20.69 5.43
CA SER A 256 2.18 19.59 4.69
C SER A 256 3.66 19.43 5.05
N PRO A 257 4.03 18.46 5.88
CA PRO A 257 5.42 18.26 6.31
C PRO A 257 6.34 17.81 5.17
N ASN A 258 5.77 17.22 4.11
CA ASN A 258 6.53 16.63 3.01
C ASN A 258 6.56 17.49 1.73
N PHE A 259 6.06 18.72 1.78
CA PHE A 259 6.04 19.64 0.64
C PHE A 259 7.46 20.10 0.34
N TYR A 260 8.00 19.74 -0.84
CA TYR A 260 9.39 19.96 -1.23
C TYR A 260 10.36 19.60 -0.08
N ARG A 261 10.12 18.48 0.55
CA ARG A 261 10.99 17.93 1.61
C ARG A 261 12.11 17.13 0.94
N ARG A 262 13.34 17.45 1.28
CA ARG A 262 14.53 16.65 1.01
C ARG A 262 14.91 15.94 2.30
N PHE A 263 14.64 14.66 2.40
CA PHE A 263 15.05 13.89 3.59
C PHE A 263 16.56 13.74 3.65
N SER A 264 17.12 13.69 4.85
CA SER A 264 18.52 13.36 5.06
C SER A 264 18.75 11.85 4.84
N ARG A 265 19.97 11.50 4.45
CA ARG A 265 20.43 10.11 4.40
C ARG A 265 20.29 9.38 5.75
N ASP A 266 20.33 10.12 6.85
CA ASP A 266 20.19 9.59 8.21
C ASP A 266 18.74 9.61 8.73
N GLU A 267 17.78 9.96 7.88
CA GLU A 267 16.34 9.91 8.21
C GLU A 267 15.66 8.69 7.57
N ILE A 268 14.56 8.27 8.19
CA ILE A 268 13.57 7.36 7.60
C ILE A 268 12.68 8.19 6.67
N CYS A 269 12.44 7.72 5.44
CA CYS A 269 11.64 8.43 4.46
C CYS A 269 10.21 8.71 4.95
N GLY A 270 9.61 9.79 4.49
CA GLY A 270 8.18 10.03 4.63
C GLY A 270 7.35 9.16 3.67
N THR A 271 6.03 9.24 3.80
CA THR A 271 5.14 8.47 2.93
C THR A 271 5.31 8.85 1.46
N ILE A 272 5.70 7.90 0.62
CA ILE A 272 5.65 8.03 -0.84
C ILE A 272 4.19 7.88 -1.28
N THR A 273 3.70 8.88 -2.00
CA THR A 273 2.31 8.92 -2.50
C THR A 273 2.24 8.47 -3.96
N ALA A 274 1.04 8.11 -4.42
CA ALA A 274 0.80 7.70 -5.81
C ALA A 274 1.16 8.77 -6.85
N SER A 275 1.05 10.04 -6.51
CA SER A 275 1.43 11.12 -7.43
C SER A 275 2.94 11.39 -7.47
N ALA A 276 3.68 10.99 -6.43
CA ALA A 276 5.15 11.16 -6.31
C ALA A 276 5.65 12.54 -6.77
N GLN A 277 4.92 13.60 -6.41
CA GLN A 277 5.28 14.97 -6.73
C GLN A 277 5.97 15.63 -5.55
N PRO A 278 6.99 16.52 -5.77
CA PRO A 278 7.64 17.26 -4.70
C PRO A 278 6.66 18.04 -3.82
N GLU A 279 5.50 18.41 -4.38
CA GLU A 279 4.44 19.15 -3.71
C GLU A 279 3.69 18.33 -2.65
N ASN A 280 3.79 17.01 -2.66
CA ASN A 280 2.96 16.18 -1.76
C ASN A 280 3.70 15.06 -1.05
N CYS A 281 4.93 14.76 -1.45
CA CYS A 281 5.79 13.83 -0.72
C CYS A 281 7.26 14.20 -0.86
N GLY A 282 8.07 13.76 0.10
CA GLY A 282 9.52 13.98 0.09
C GLY A 282 10.22 13.07 -0.90
N ILE A 283 10.07 13.38 -2.20
CA ILE A 283 10.57 12.57 -3.32
C ILE A 283 11.92 13.05 -3.85
N ILE A 284 12.48 14.12 -3.28
CA ILE A 284 13.76 14.70 -3.70
C ILE A 284 14.90 13.89 -3.09
N HIS A 285 15.86 13.47 -3.94
CA HIS A 285 17.02 12.70 -3.48
C HIS A 285 17.85 13.50 -2.46
N PRO A 286 18.41 12.88 -1.41
CA PRO A 286 19.13 13.57 -0.33
C PRO A 286 20.26 14.47 -0.81
N THR A 287 21.05 14.01 -1.76
CA THR A 287 22.31 14.65 -2.20
C THR A 287 22.32 15.09 -3.66
N GLU A 288 21.32 14.71 -4.44
CA GLU A 288 21.23 15.03 -5.86
C GLU A 288 19.99 15.87 -6.19
N ASN A 289 20.08 16.74 -7.18
CA ASN A 289 18.97 17.61 -7.59
C ASN A 289 18.02 16.88 -8.56
N ARG A 290 17.49 15.75 -8.13
CA ARG A 290 16.53 14.90 -8.86
C ARG A 290 15.50 14.29 -7.92
N ARG A 291 14.49 13.67 -8.49
CA ARG A 291 13.61 12.76 -7.75
C ARG A 291 14.33 11.44 -7.47
N TYR A 292 13.81 10.67 -6.52
CA TYR A 292 14.17 9.27 -6.44
C TYR A 292 13.86 8.57 -7.77
N THR A 293 14.72 7.62 -8.15
CA THR A 293 14.45 6.70 -9.26
C THR A 293 13.30 5.73 -8.92
N ILE A 294 12.78 5.03 -9.92
CA ILE A 294 11.80 3.95 -9.70
C ILE A 294 12.37 2.91 -8.73
N ARG A 295 13.63 2.51 -8.88
CA ARG A 295 14.29 1.53 -8.02
C ARG A 295 14.44 2.03 -6.58
N GLU A 296 14.82 3.27 -6.39
CA GLU A 296 14.93 3.87 -5.05
C GLU A 296 13.58 3.88 -4.35
N VAL A 297 12.50 4.28 -5.04
CA VAL A 297 11.13 4.24 -4.50
C VAL A 297 10.69 2.81 -4.20
N ALA A 298 11.02 1.86 -5.07
CA ALA A 298 10.70 0.45 -4.87
C ALA A 298 11.41 -0.13 -3.63
N ARG A 299 12.70 0.18 -3.43
CA ARG A 299 13.43 -0.22 -2.21
C ARG A 299 12.87 0.42 -0.95
N ILE A 300 12.45 1.70 -1.01
CA ILE A 300 11.77 2.39 0.10
C ILE A 300 10.44 1.67 0.46
N GLN A 301 9.76 1.08 -0.52
CA GLN A 301 8.56 0.24 -0.34
C GLN A 301 8.91 -1.24 -0.07
N THR A 302 10.18 -1.56 0.06
CA THR A 302 10.72 -2.92 0.33
C THR A 302 10.42 -3.97 -0.74
N PHE A 303 10.26 -3.55 -1.99
CA PHE A 303 10.34 -4.48 -3.12
C PHE A 303 11.79 -4.92 -3.32
N PRO A 304 12.06 -6.21 -3.58
CA PRO A 304 13.40 -6.70 -3.86
C PRO A 304 13.92 -6.18 -5.21
N ASP A 305 15.23 -6.18 -5.41
CA ASP A 305 15.84 -5.71 -6.65
C ASP A 305 15.46 -6.55 -7.88
N SER A 306 15.10 -7.80 -7.68
CA SER A 306 14.57 -8.69 -8.72
C SER A 306 13.15 -8.36 -9.16
N PHE A 307 12.42 -7.52 -8.41
CA PHE A 307 11.06 -7.11 -8.78
C PHE A 307 11.12 -6.02 -9.86
N LEU A 308 10.59 -6.30 -11.03
CA LEU A 308 10.73 -5.48 -12.22
C LEU A 308 9.57 -4.49 -12.39
N PHE A 309 9.90 -3.30 -12.93
CA PHE A 309 8.93 -2.27 -13.30
C PHE A 309 9.11 -1.89 -14.77
N ILE A 310 8.09 -1.32 -15.39
CA ILE A 310 8.09 -0.94 -16.81
C ILE A 310 8.54 0.52 -16.92
N ASP A 311 9.70 0.78 -17.50
CA ASP A 311 10.32 2.11 -17.53
C ASP A 311 10.84 2.53 -18.91
N ASP A 312 10.35 1.89 -19.98
CA ASP A 312 10.75 2.08 -21.36
C ASP A 312 10.27 3.42 -21.97
N THR A 313 9.26 4.06 -21.39
CA THR A 313 8.73 5.35 -21.81
C THR A 313 8.49 6.30 -20.64
N GLN A 314 8.50 7.62 -20.90
CA GLN A 314 8.18 8.63 -19.89
C GLN A 314 6.79 8.43 -19.25
N LYS A 315 5.82 7.96 -20.04
CA LYS A 315 4.47 7.62 -19.57
C LYS A 315 4.52 6.46 -18.58
N ASN A 316 5.28 5.42 -18.90
CA ASN A 316 5.44 4.24 -18.04
C ASN A 316 6.19 4.60 -16.77
N ILE A 317 7.27 5.39 -16.83
CA ILE A 317 7.97 5.89 -15.64
C ILE A 317 6.98 6.59 -14.68
N THR A 318 6.09 7.44 -15.19
CA THR A 318 5.08 8.14 -14.39
C THR A 318 4.08 7.15 -13.77
N ALA A 319 3.64 6.16 -14.55
CA ALA A 319 2.72 5.12 -14.07
C ALA A 319 3.37 4.28 -12.96
N MET A 320 4.67 3.98 -13.03
CA MET A 320 5.37 3.20 -12.01
C MET A 320 5.41 3.91 -10.65
N TYR A 321 5.62 5.22 -10.61
CA TYR A 321 5.49 5.96 -9.35
C TYR A 321 4.10 5.80 -8.74
N LYS A 322 3.04 5.81 -9.58
CA LYS A 322 1.66 5.62 -9.12
C LYS A 322 1.45 4.23 -8.53
N VAL A 323 1.86 3.17 -9.24
CA VAL A 323 1.62 1.80 -8.78
C VAL A 323 2.44 1.47 -7.54
N ILE A 324 3.70 1.93 -7.44
CA ILE A 324 4.53 1.74 -6.25
C ILE A 324 3.98 2.56 -5.07
N GLY A 325 3.58 3.82 -5.30
CA GLY A 325 3.03 4.69 -4.26
C GLY A 325 1.70 4.19 -3.68
N ASN A 326 0.89 3.48 -4.47
CA ASN A 326 -0.33 2.82 -4.02
C ASN A 326 -0.06 1.52 -3.25
N ALA A 327 1.04 0.85 -3.53
CA ALA A 327 1.34 -0.46 -2.97
C ALA A 327 1.43 -0.46 -1.43
N VAL A 328 1.08 -1.60 -0.85
CA VAL A 328 1.43 -1.94 0.53
C VAL A 328 2.92 -2.30 0.55
N PRO A 329 3.73 -1.76 1.47
CA PRO A 329 5.13 -2.17 1.59
C PRO A 329 5.26 -3.68 1.86
N ALA A 330 6.10 -4.37 1.08
CA ALA A 330 6.18 -5.83 1.13
C ALA A 330 6.58 -6.38 2.51
N ASN A 331 7.44 -5.69 3.26
CA ASN A 331 7.83 -6.11 4.61
C ASN A 331 6.70 -5.93 5.63
N LEU A 332 5.88 -4.87 5.52
CA LEU A 332 4.69 -4.72 6.38
C LEU A 332 3.69 -5.86 6.11
N ALA A 333 3.43 -6.14 4.83
CA ALA A 333 2.58 -7.26 4.42
C ALA A 333 3.12 -8.60 4.94
N TYR A 334 4.42 -8.84 4.81
CA TYR A 334 5.08 -10.03 5.32
C TYR A 334 4.95 -10.19 6.84
N ALA A 335 5.11 -9.12 7.61
CA ALA A 335 4.98 -9.17 9.07
C ALA A 335 3.56 -9.62 9.49
N VAL A 336 2.52 -9.06 8.86
CA VAL A 336 1.12 -9.45 9.12
C VAL A 336 0.87 -10.88 8.65
N ALA A 337 1.29 -11.23 7.43
CA ALA A 337 1.11 -12.56 6.85
C ALA A 337 1.81 -13.66 7.67
N LYS A 338 3.05 -13.39 8.14
CA LYS A 338 3.80 -14.31 9.00
C LYS A 338 3.07 -14.56 10.32
N ALA A 339 2.56 -13.52 10.96
CA ALA A 339 1.79 -13.65 12.19
C ALA A 339 0.52 -14.49 11.98
N ILE A 340 -0.19 -14.29 10.87
CA ILE A 340 -1.37 -15.10 10.50
C ILE A 340 -0.95 -16.55 10.24
N MET A 341 0.12 -16.80 9.48
CA MET A 341 0.62 -18.14 9.19
C MET A 341 0.95 -18.91 10.47
N GLU A 342 1.67 -18.26 11.40
CA GLU A 342 2.11 -18.90 12.64
C GLU A 342 0.97 -19.18 13.62
N GLN A 343 0.00 -18.26 13.71
CA GLN A 343 -1.07 -18.37 14.70
C GLN A 343 -2.26 -19.21 14.22
N ILE A 344 -2.55 -19.20 12.93
CA ILE A 344 -3.77 -19.81 12.39
C ILE A 344 -3.46 -21.10 11.62
N PHE A 345 -2.43 -21.13 10.78
CA PHE A 345 -2.18 -22.23 9.84
C PHE A 345 -1.04 -23.18 10.24
N ARG A 346 -0.04 -22.73 11.03
CA ARG A 346 0.98 -23.63 11.57
C ARG A 346 0.47 -24.28 12.84
N GLY A 347 0.17 -25.58 12.76
CA GLY A 347 -0.33 -26.39 13.86
C GLY A 347 -1.59 -27.21 13.52
N GLU A 348 -2.05 -27.14 12.27
CA GLU A 348 -3.04 -28.06 11.70
C GLU A 348 -2.41 -29.32 11.08
#